data_6348ffe26c88fa877897daf47c587eb4
#
_entry.id   6348ffe26c88fa877897daf47c587eb4
#
_cell.length_a   1.000
_cell.length_b   1.000
_cell.length_c   1.000
_cell.angle_alpha   90.00
_cell.angle_beta   90.00
_cell.angle_gamma   90.00
#
_symmetry.space_group_name_H-M   'P 1'
#
loop_
_entity.id
_entity.type
_entity.pdbx_description
1 polymer ?
#
loop_
_entity_poly.entity_id
_entity_poly.type
_entity_poly.pdbx_seq_one_letter_code
_entity_poly.pdbx_strand_id
1 'polypeptide(L)'
;QYKRNQDSRDLPSAAELQKRLLPNPIELPNYQFESFFQPSAYLSGDWYDYWRLNDEEILFYLADVSGHGVTSSLLTSWMAAFHGRSKTPSQLIQKLNAMLVEENIEKHITMVAGILNLVSHEIRWSSAGHYPPPIIFEPNQPPQILTTSSFPLGLTEELEVEEHHCVLNRHSRFILCSDGALEPFDGGLNE
;
A
#
# COMPACT_ATOMS: atom_id res chain seq x y z
N GLN A 1 10.89 21.71 29.34
CA GLN A 1 11.71 20.47 29.46
C GLN A 1 10.82 19.23 29.77
N TYR A 2 9.80 19.32 30.61
CA TYR A 2 8.94 18.19 31.00
C TYR A 2 8.05 17.68 29.83
N LYS A 3 7.47 18.56 28.99
CA LYS A 3 6.68 18.20 27.79
C LYS A 3 7.54 17.48 26.72
N ARG A 4 8.75 17.92 26.48
CA ARG A 4 9.66 17.32 25.49
C ARG A 4 10.07 15.88 25.83
N ASN A 5 10.09 15.52 27.12
CA ASN A 5 10.43 14.16 27.58
C ASN A 5 9.26 13.18 27.54
N GLN A 6 7.99 13.64 27.55
CA GLN A 6 6.82 12.78 27.37
C GLN A 6 6.64 12.42 25.90
N ASP A 7 6.71 13.39 24.97
CA ASP A 7 6.59 13.17 23.52
C ASP A 7 7.61 12.14 23.01
N SER A 8 8.84 12.14 23.56
CA SER A 8 9.88 11.19 23.15
C SER A 8 9.68 9.75 23.67
N ARG A 9 8.79 9.52 24.66
CA ARG A 9 8.46 8.18 25.17
C ARG A 9 7.23 7.56 24.48
N ASP A 10 6.32 8.40 24.00
CA ASP A 10 5.07 7.94 23.40
C ASP A 10 5.27 7.49 21.94
N LEU A 11 6.20 8.12 21.21
CA LEU A 11 6.48 7.77 19.82
C LEU A 11 6.96 6.33 19.60
N PRO A 12 7.91 5.77 20.39
CA PRO A 12 8.27 4.36 20.27
C PRO A 12 7.11 3.41 20.55
N SER A 13 6.25 3.73 21.51
CA SER A 13 5.06 2.94 21.83
C SER A 13 4.02 2.98 20.70
N ALA A 14 3.83 4.16 20.08
CA ALA A 14 2.98 4.30 18.91
C ALA A 14 3.51 3.55 17.70
N ALA A 15 4.84 3.55 17.48
CA ALA A 15 5.50 2.77 16.44
C ALA A 15 5.29 1.26 16.60
N GLU A 16 5.42 0.78 17.83
CA GLU A 16 5.17 -0.63 18.15
C GLU A 16 3.69 -0.99 17.91
N LEU A 17 2.77 -0.10 18.26
CA LEU A 17 1.35 -0.30 18.00
C LEU A 17 1.06 -0.32 16.50
N GLN A 18 1.64 0.59 15.72
CA GLN A 18 1.48 0.62 14.26
C GLN A 18 1.96 -0.71 13.65
N LYS A 19 3.13 -1.23 14.06
CA LYS A 19 3.63 -2.52 13.58
C LYS A 19 2.70 -3.69 13.91
N ARG A 20 2.02 -3.67 15.06
CA ARG A 20 1.06 -4.72 15.45
C ARG A 20 -0.23 -4.71 14.64
N LEU A 21 -0.54 -3.61 13.97
CA LEU A 21 -1.70 -3.51 13.08
C LEU A 21 -1.42 -4.06 11.67
N LEU A 22 -0.15 -4.33 11.33
CA LEU A 22 0.21 -4.95 10.06
C LEU A 22 -0.39 -6.36 9.94
N PRO A 23 -0.72 -6.80 8.73
CA PRO A 23 -1.35 -8.11 8.52
C PRO A 23 -0.42 -9.25 8.93
N ASN A 24 -1.00 -10.32 9.46
CA ASN A 24 -0.26 -11.54 9.73
C ASN A 24 0.12 -12.25 8.42
N PRO A 25 1.26 -12.95 8.36
CA PRO A 25 1.63 -13.72 7.17
C PRO A 25 0.54 -14.71 6.76
N ILE A 26 0.26 -14.80 5.46
CA ILE A 26 -0.66 -15.77 4.87
C ILE A 26 0.17 -16.92 4.27
N GLU A 27 -0.14 -18.15 4.70
CA GLU A 27 0.42 -19.34 4.08
C GLU A 27 -0.43 -19.76 2.88
N LEU A 28 0.22 -19.91 1.73
CA LEU A 28 -0.39 -20.29 0.47
C LEU A 28 0.39 -21.44 -0.18
N PRO A 29 -0.27 -22.51 -0.67
CA PRO A 29 0.41 -23.70 -1.17
C PRO A 29 1.38 -23.44 -2.34
N ASN A 30 1.08 -22.47 -3.22
CA ASN A 30 1.83 -22.22 -4.46
C ASN A 30 2.33 -20.77 -4.56
N TYR A 31 2.18 -19.98 -3.50
CA TYR A 31 2.54 -18.56 -3.50
C TYR A 31 3.31 -18.23 -2.24
N GLN A 32 4.19 -17.28 -2.37
CA GLN A 32 4.91 -16.69 -1.26
C GLN A 32 4.56 -15.19 -1.21
N PHE A 33 3.94 -14.77 -0.09
CA PHE A 33 3.72 -13.37 0.23
C PHE A 33 4.81 -12.91 1.17
N GLU A 34 5.62 -11.97 0.70
CA GLU A 34 6.66 -11.35 1.50
C GLU A 34 6.40 -9.86 1.62
N SER A 35 6.65 -9.31 2.79
CA SER A 35 6.52 -7.88 3.02
C SER A 35 7.71 -7.38 3.84
N PHE A 36 8.14 -6.15 3.52
CA PHE A 36 9.16 -5.44 4.25
C PHE A 36 8.60 -4.07 4.65
N PHE A 37 8.71 -3.73 5.92
CA PHE A 37 8.22 -2.47 6.48
C PHE A 37 9.30 -1.82 7.32
N GLN A 38 9.82 -0.71 6.82
CA GLN A 38 10.88 0.06 7.46
C GLN A 38 10.53 1.55 7.46
N PRO A 39 9.94 2.07 8.54
CA PRO A 39 9.69 3.50 8.67
C PRO A 39 10.98 4.32 8.61
N SER A 40 10.96 5.46 7.91
CA SER A 40 12.07 6.44 7.89
C SER A 40 12.21 7.17 9.22
N ALA A 41 11.15 7.22 10.03
CA ALA A 41 11.12 7.80 11.37
C ALA A 41 10.47 6.81 12.36
N TYR A 42 9.93 7.30 13.48
CA TYR A 42 9.20 6.42 14.41
C TYR A 42 7.91 5.86 13.81
N LEU A 43 7.20 6.69 13.06
CA LEU A 43 5.90 6.36 12.46
C LEU A 43 5.97 6.52 10.94
N SER A 44 5.29 5.61 10.22
CA SER A 44 5.23 5.62 8.77
C SER A 44 3.94 6.20 8.23
N GLY A 45 4.03 6.92 7.09
CA GLY A 45 2.91 7.23 6.21
C GLY A 45 2.58 6.09 5.27
N ASP A 46 3.50 5.16 5.05
CA ASP A 46 3.26 3.96 4.27
C ASP A 46 2.43 2.95 5.03
N TRP A 47 1.58 2.23 4.30
CA TRP A 47 0.77 1.17 4.84
C TRP A 47 0.49 0.10 3.79
N TYR A 48 0.50 -1.16 4.19
CA TYR A 48 0.04 -2.26 3.37
C TYR A 48 -0.87 -3.19 4.18
N ASP A 49 -1.76 -3.87 3.46
CA ASP A 49 -2.61 -4.88 4.05
C ASP A 49 -3.00 -5.92 2.99
N TYR A 50 -3.40 -7.10 3.44
CA TYR A 50 -3.93 -8.14 2.59
C TYR A 50 -4.79 -9.12 3.40
N TRP A 51 -5.84 -9.63 2.77
CA TRP A 51 -6.73 -10.62 3.39
C TRP A 51 -7.35 -11.54 2.36
N ARG A 52 -7.80 -12.71 2.83
CA ARG A 52 -8.58 -13.61 2.00
C ARG A 52 -10.00 -13.05 1.80
N LEU A 53 -10.44 -12.98 0.55
CA LEU A 53 -11.84 -12.71 0.20
C LEU A 53 -12.66 -14.00 0.25
N ASN A 54 -12.05 -15.11 -0.19
CA ASN A 54 -12.57 -16.47 -0.22
C ASN A 54 -11.39 -17.46 -0.37
N ASP A 55 -11.68 -18.72 -0.67
CA ASP A 55 -10.65 -19.77 -0.80
C ASP A 55 -9.72 -19.57 -2.01
N GLU A 56 -10.16 -18.81 -3.02
CA GLU A 56 -9.46 -18.62 -4.28
C GLU A 56 -8.88 -17.20 -4.45
N GLU A 57 -9.30 -16.23 -3.66
CA GLU A 57 -8.94 -14.83 -3.88
C GLU A 57 -8.38 -14.15 -2.64
N ILE A 58 -7.33 -13.38 -2.87
CA ILE A 58 -6.69 -12.52 -1.86
C ILE A 58 -6.72 -11.10 -2.37
N LEU A 59 -7.30 -10.18 -1.58
CA LEU A 59 -7.16 -8.76 -1.78
C LEU A 59 -5.91 -8.28 -1.08
N PHE A 60 -5.17 -7.39 -1.74
CA PHE A 60 -3.98 -6.72 -1.19
C PHE A 60 -3.96 -5.26 -1.59
N TYR A 61 -3.28 -4.42 -0.81
CA TYR A 61 -2.98 -3.05 -1.20
C TYR A 61 -1.70 -2.54 -0.55
N LEU A 62 -1.12 -1.54 -1.19
CA LEU A 62 -0.06 -0.68 -0.68
C LEU A 62 -0.52 0.76 -0.84
N ALA A 63 -0.34 1.56 0.18
CA ALA A 63 -0.69 2.97 0.20
C ALA A 63 0.41 3.80 0.84
N ASP A 64 0.54 5.05 0.38
CA ASP A 64 1.42 6.05 0.94
C ASP A 64 0.65 7.34 1.17
N VAL A 65 0.67 7.82 2.41
CA VAL A 65 -0.02 9.05 2.86
C VAL A 65 0.92 10.23 2.74
N SER A 66 0.49 11.27 2.03
CA SER A 66 1.28 12.49 1.81
C SER A 66 1.86 13.09 3.09
N GLY A 67 3.18 13.34 3.08
CA GLY A 67 3.95 13.86 4.22
C GLY A 67 4.16 12.82 5.32
N HIS A 68 4.82 13.20 6.39
CA HIS A 68 5.27 12.32 7.47
C HIS A 68 4.71 12.75 8.83
N GLY A 69 4.92 11.89 9.82
CA GLY A 69 4.61 12.17 11.23
C GLY A 69 3.25 11.66 11.70
N VAL A 70 2.76 12.20 12.78
CA VAL A 70 1.63 11.67 13.53
C VAL A 70 0.33 11.64 12.70
N THR A 71 0.04 12.70 11.94
CA THR A 71 -1.20 12.77 11.16
C THR A 71 -1.25 11.68 10.08
N SER A 72 -0.14 11.48 9.34
CA SER A 72 -0.06 10.44 8.31
C SER A 72 -0.19 9.04 8.93
N SER A 73 0.46 8.80 10.07
CA SER A 73 0.37 7.52 10.77
C SER A 73 -1.00 7.24 11.40
N LEU A 74 -1.76 8.26 11.78
CA LEU A 74 -3.16 8.09 12.20
C LEU A 74 -4.03 7.65 11.02
N LEU A 75 -3.82 8.20 9.83
CA LEU A 75 -4.52 7.77 8.62
C LEU A 75 -4.19 6.33 8.25
N THR A 76 -2.93 5.90 8.34
CA THR A 76 -2.55 4.50 8.11
C THR A 76 -3.22 3.56 9.12
N SER A 77 -3.27 3.95 10.40
CA SER A 77 -3.97 3.17 11.43
C SER A 77 -5.47 3.10 11.18
N TRP A 78 -6.04 4.17 10.63
CA TRP A 78 -7.44 4.19 10.23
C TRP A 78 -7.70 3.31 9.01
N MET A 79 -6.79 3.26 8.04
CA MET A 79 -6.86 2.34 6.91
C MET A 79 -6.88 0.87 7.36
N ALA A 80 -6.17 0.50 8.41
CA ALA A 80 -6.22 -0.84 8.99
C ALA A 80 -7.65 -1.26 9.40
N ALA A 81 -8.54 -0.31 9.74
CA ALA A 81 -9.94 -0.59 10.04
C ALA A 81 -10.77 -1.02 8.82
N PHE A 82 -10.23 -0.89 7.59
CA PHE A 82 -10.86 -1.36 6.35
C PHE A 82 -10.55 -2.82 6.04
N HIS A 83 -9.68 -3.46 6.81
CA HIS A 83 -9.39 -4.89 6.68
C HIS A 83 -10.69 -5.72 6.56
N GLY A 84 -10.80 -6.51 5.50
CA GLY A 84 -11.96 -7.36 5.25
C GLY A 84 -13.26 -6.65 4.83
N ARG A 85 -13.28 -5.32 4.70
CA ARG A 85 -14.50 -4.54 4.43
C ARG A 85 -14.75 -4.21 2.96
N SER A 86 -13.85 -4.57 2.07
CA SER A 86 -14.00 -4.36 0.62
C SER A 86 -13.80 -5.66 -0.12
N LYS A 87 -14.51 -5.80 -1.24
CA LYS A 87 -14.50 -7.01 -2.07
C LYS A 87 -13.79 -6.82 -3.41
N THR A 88 -13.55 -5.57 -3.81
CA THR A 88 -12.82 -5.23 -5.02
C THR A 88 -11.83 -4.09 -4.76
N PRO A 89 -10.74 -3.99 -5.55
CA PRO A 89 -9.79 -2.90 -5.46
C PRO A 89 -10.43 -1.52 -5.63
N SER A 90 -11.28 -1.37 -6.63
CA SER A 90 -11.98 -0.12 -6.91
C SER A 90 -12.92 0.29 -5.76
N GLN A 91 -13.65 -0.65 -5.15
CA GLN A 91 -14.47 -0.36 -3.98
C GLN A 91 -13.64 0.13 -2.78
N LEU A 92 -12.47 -0.46 -2.55
CA LEU A 92 -11.58 -0.02 -1.48
C LEU A 92 -11.12 1.42 -1.72
N ILE A 93 -10.61 1.69 -2.92
CA ILE A 93 -10.13 3.02 -3.33
C ILE A 93 -11.24 4.06 -3.22
N GLN A 94 -12.44 3.79 -3.77
CA GLN A 94 -13.57 4.72 -3.72
C GLN A 94 -14.06 5.01 -2.31
N LYS A 95 -14.12 4.00 -1.43
CA LYS A 95 -14.51 4.19 -0.03
C LYS A 95 -13.52 5.06 0.72
N LEU A 96 -12.22 4.82 0.52
CA LEU A 96 -11.18 5.64 1.14
C LEU A 96 -11.20 7.07 0.61
N ASN A 97 -11.40 7.25 -0.70
CA ASN A 97 -11.53 8.57 -1.32
C ASN A 97 -12.71 9.35 -0.73
N ALA A 98 -13.91 8.76 -0.73
CA ALA A 98 -15.10 9.39 -0.20
C ALA A 98 -14.90 9.87 1.25
N MET A 99 -14.26 9.05 2.04
CA MET A 99 -13.99 9.30 3.43
C MET A 99 -12.99 10.46 3.65
N LEU A 100 -11.92 10.54 2.85
CA LEU A 100 -10.98 11.66 2.90
C LEU A 100 -11.66 12.99 2.53
N VAL A 101 -12.53 12.96 1.54
CA VAL A 101 -13.29 14.12 1.06
C VAL A 101 -14.35 14.54 2.09
N GLU A 102 -15.16 13.62 2.60
CA GLU A 102 -16.21 13.88 3.58
C GLU A 102 -15.67 14.49 4.87
N GLU A 103 -14.55 13.99 5.37
CA GLU A 103 -13.89 14.48 6.58
C GLU A 103 -13.02 15.72 6.32
N ASN A 104 -12.95 16.21 5.09
CA ASN A 104 -12.14 17.36 4.68
C ASN A 104 -10.69 17.27 5.16
N ILE A 105 -10.09 16.09 4.99
CA ILE A 105 -8.72 15.83 5.41
C ILE A 105 -7.77 16.41 4.37
N GLU A 106 -6.96 17.39 4.78
CA GLU A 106 -5.94 18.04 3.92
C GLU A 106 -4.73 17.12 3.66
N LYS A 107 -4.99 15.86 3.37
CA LYS A 107 -4.00 14.84 3.00
C LYS A 107 -4.51 14.08 1.79
N HIS A 108 -3.58 13.67 0.95
CA HIS A 108 -3.89 12.74 -0.13
C HIS A 108 -3.12 11.43 0.09
N ILE A 109 -3.66 10.38 -0.48
CA ILE A 109 -3.10 9.04 -0.37
C ILE A 109 -2.88 8.50 -1.77
N THR A 110 -1.68 8.04 -2.06
CA THR A 110 -1.42 7.21 -3.23
C THR A 110 -1.64 5.75 -2.88
N MET A 111 -2.21 4.95 -3.79
CA MET A 111 -2.55 3.57 -3.49
C MET A 111 -2.52 2.69 -4.73
N VAL A 112 -2.00 1.47 -4.56
CA VAL A 112 -2.28 0.34 -5.45
C VAL A 112 -3.05 -0.70 -4.66
N ALA A 113 -4.19 -1.14 -5.20
CA ALA A 113 -4.96 -2.24 -4.64
C ALA A 113 -5.20 -3.31 -5.72
N GLY A 114 -5.18 -4.57 -5.33
CA GLY A 114 -5.36 -5.68 -6.26
C GLY A 114 -5.99 -6.91 -5.63
N ILE A 115 -6.40 -7.84 -6.48
CA ILE A 115 -6.84 -9.18 -6.12
C ILE A 115 -5.99 -10.18 -6.90
N LEU A 116 -5.38 -11.10 -6.17
CA LEU A 116 -4.75 -12.29 -6.74
C LEU A 116 -5.76 -13.43 -6.70
N ASN A 117 -6.07 -14.01 -7.87
CA ASN A 117 -6.80 -15.27 -7.96
C ASN A 117 -5.79 -16.44 -7.97
N LEU A 118 -5.92 -17.31 -6.98
CA LEU A 118 -4.98 -18.42 -6.73
C LEU A 118 -5.13 -19.58 -7.73
N VAL A 119 -6.23 -19.63 -8.47
CA VAL A 119 -6.55 -20.70 -9.43
C VAL A 119 -6.16 -20.28 -10.86
N SER A 120 -6.60 -19.10 -11.29
CA SER A 120 -6.28 -18.55 -12.61
C SER A 120 -4.90 -17.90 -12.69
N HIS A 121 -4.25 -17.63 -11.53
CA HIS A 121 -3.00 -16.89 -11.41
C HIS A 121 -3.08 -15.45 -11.92
N GLU A 122 -4.29 -14.92 -12.05
CA GLU A 122 -4.54 -13.57 -12.50
C GLU A 122 -4.46 -12.59 -11.34
N ILE A 123 -3.83 -11.45 -11.56
CA ILE A 123 -3.92 -10.27 -10.72
C ILE A 123 -4.78 -9.24 -11.44
N ARG A 124 -5.86 -8.80 -10.80
CA ARG A 124 -6.65 -7.62 -11.17
C ARG A 124 -6.30 -6.51 -10.21
N TRP A 125 -5.99 -5.33 -10.70
CA TRP A 125 -5.50 -4.25 -9.85
C TRP A 125 -5.89 -2.88 -10.37
N SER A 126 -5.94 -1.91 -9.46
CA SER A 126 -6.19 -0.50 -9.73
C SER A 126 -5.18 0.35 -8.97
N SER A 127 -4.84 1.50 -9.54
CA SER A 127 -3.93 2.46 -8.93
C SER A 127 -4.61 3.81 -8.76
N ALA A 128 -4.34 4.47 -7.67
CA ALA A 128 -4.71 5.85 -7.38
C ALA A 128 -3.42 6.67 -7.18
N GLY A 129 -2.79 7.08 -8.28
CA GLY A 129 -1.60 7.93 -8.29
C GLY A 129 -0.36 7.36 -7.62
N HIS A 130 -0.27 6.05 -7.42
CA HIS A 130 0.84 5.44 -6.70
C HIS A 130 2.13 5.41 -7.52
N TYR A 131 3.25 5.72 -6.85
CA TYR A 131 4.59 5.68 -7.42
C TYR A 131 5.56 5.03 -6.40
N PRO A 132 6.48 4.16 -6.85
CA PRO A 132 6.60 3.64 -8.22
C PRO A 132 5.46 2.71 -8.64
N PRO A 133 5.21 2.56 -9.96
CA PRO A 133 4.21 1.63 -10.45
C PRO A 133 4.54 0.18 -10.10
N PRO A 134 3.55 -0.73 -10.08
CA PRO A 134 3.81 -2.15 -9.89
C PRO A 134 4.79 -2.71 -10.93
N ILE A 135 5.58 -3.68 -10.52
CA ILE A 135 6.61 -4.30 -11.37
C ILE A 135 6.40 -5.81 -11.41
N ILE A 136 6.44 -6.39 -12.61
CA ILE A 136 6.49 -7.83 -12.80
C ILE A 136 7.91 -8.23 -13.21
N PHE A 137 8.43 -9.22 -12.51
CA PHE A 137 9.64 -9.94 -12.91
C PHE A 137 9.27 -11.33 -13.37
N GLU A 138 9.61 -11.66 -14.61
CA GLU A 138 9.49 -13.00 -15.16
C GLU A 138 10.89 -13.61 -15.37
N PRO A 139 11.02 -14.93 -15.22
CA PRO A 139 12.30 -15.59 -15.48
C PRO A 139 12.82 -15.31 -16.88
N ASN A 140 14.08 -14.89 -16.98
CA ASN A 140 14.77 -14.61 -18.24
C ASN A 140 14.16 -13.49 -19.11
N GLN A 141 13.33 -12.62 -18.52
CA GLN A 141 12.78 -11.43 -19.17
C GLN A 141 13.18 -10.15 -18.42
N PRO A 142 13.27 -9.02 -19.11
CA PRO A 142 13.46 -7.74 -18.43
C PRO A 142 12.24 -7.43 -17.55
N PRO A 143 12.43 -6.67 -16.43
CA PRO A 143 11.31 -6.22 -15.61
C PRO A 143 10.27 -5.46 -16.43
N GLN A 144 9.01 -5.76 -16.21
CA GLN A 144 7.89 -5.04 -16.80
C GLN A 144 7.31 -4.07 -15.77
N ILE A 145 7.34 -2.78 -16.08
CA ILE A 145 6.76 -1.71 -15.26
C ILE A 145 5.31 -1.50 -15.73
N LEU A 146 4.37 -1.61 -14.81
CA LEU A 146 2.93 -1.52 -15.08
C LEU A 146 2.44 -0.08 -14.85
N THR A 147 2.72 0.81 -15.79
CA THR A 147 2.34 2.23 -15.67
C THR A 147 0.84 2.42 -15.77
N THR A 148 0.31 3.33 -14.94
CA THR A 148 -1.08 3.77 -14.93
C THR A 148 -1.12 5.29 -14.80
N SER A 149 -2.26 5.88 -15.17
CA SER A 149 -2.51 7.30 -15.00
C SER A 149 -3.79 7.48 -14.19
N SER A 150 -3.67 7.95 -12.96
CA SER A 150 -4.80 8.27 -12.09
C SER A 150 -4.39 9.27 -11.02
N PHE A 151 -5.37 9.92 -10.40
CA PHE A 151 -5.12 10.86 -9.31
C PHE A 151 -5.02 10.13 -7.96
N PRO A 152 -4.24 10.66 -7.00
CA PRO A 152 -4.29 10.25 -5.61
C PRO A 152 -5.69 10.42 -5.00
N LEU A 153 -6.00 9.63 -3.96
CA LEU A 153 -7.19 9.79 -3.16
C LEU A 153 -7.18 11.12 -2.40
N GLY A 154 -8.36 11.71 -2.21
CA GLY A 154 -8.57 12.95 -1.46
C GLY A 154 -8.40 14.21 -2.30
N LEU A 155 -8.06 14.12 -3.60
CA LEU A 155 -7.92 15.29 -4.48
C LEU A 155 -9.21 15.65 -5.22
N THR A 156 -10.08 14.68 -5.48
CA THR A 156 -11.32 14.87 -6.22
C THR A 156 -12.47 14.14 -5.53
N GLU A 157 -13.69 14.71 -5.60
CA GLU A 157 -14.88 14.05 -5.04
C GLU A 157 -15.18 12.75 -5.78
N GLU A 158 -15.14 12.79 -7.11
CA GLU A 158 -15.27 11.61 -7.96
C GLU A 158 -13.89 11.17 -8.44
N LEU A 159 -13.48 9.98 -8.04
CA LEU A 159 -12.23 9.37 -8.48
C LEU A 159 -12.53 8.18 -9.40
N GLU A 160 -12.22 8.36 -10.68
CA GLU A 160 -12.24 7.26 -11.63
C GLU A 160 -10.93 6.46 -11.50
N VAL A 161 -11.07 5.15 -11.31
CA VAL A 161 -9.96 4.21 -11.28
C VAL A 161 -10.17 3.12 -12.32
N GLU A 162 -9.19 2.98 -13.18
CA GLU A 162 -9.16 1.92 -14.18
C GLU A 162 -8.71 0.60 -13.54
N GLU A 163 -9.35 -0.50 -13.93
CA GLU A 163 -8.91 -1.84 -13.54
C GLU A 163 -8.02 -2.42 -14.63
N HIS A 164 -6.86 -2.89 -14.22
CA HIS A 164 -5.87 -3.59 -15.05
C HIS A 164 -5.79 -5.05 -14.63
N HIS A 165 -5.27 -5.88 -15.52
CA HIS A 165 -5.04 -7.29 -15.22
C HIS A 165 -3.74 -7.80 -15.82
N CYS A 166 -3.16 -8.79 -15.18
CA CYS A 166 -2.01 -9.54 -15.65
C CYS A 166 -2.06 -10.96 -15.10
N VAL A 167 -1.45 -11.90 -15.79
CA VAL A 167 -1.35 -13.28 -15.35
C VAL A 167 0.08 -13.56 -14.92
N LEU A 168 0.23 -14.13 -13.73
CA LEU A 168 1.53 -14.53 -13.21
C LEU A 168 1.91 -15.92 -13.76
N ASN A 169 3.00 -15.99 -14.48
CA ASN A 169 3.61 -17.24 -14.86
C ASN A 169 4.33 -17.89 -13.66
N ARG A 170 4.68 -19.16 -13.78
CA ARG A 170 5.44 -19.85 -12.73
C ARG A 170 6.79 -19.15 -12.49
N HIS A 171 7.10 -18.89 -11.22
CA HIS A 171 8.28 -18.15 -10.77
C HIS A 171 8.28 -16.65 -11.10
N SER A 172 7.19 -16.10 -11.59
CA SER A 172 7.04 -14.63 -11.67
C SER A 172 6.95 -14.02 -10.29
N ARG A 173 7.32 -12.73 -10.18
CA ARG A 173 7.17 -11.92 -8.98
C ARG A 173 6.41 -10.66 -9.34
N PHE A 174 5.37 -10.36 -8.56
CA PHE A 174 4.68 -9.09 -8.62
C PHE A 174 5.11 -8.26 -7.42
N ILE A 175 5.69 -7.09 -7.66
CA ILE A 175 6.31 -6.27 -6.64
C ILE A 175 5.60 -4.93 -6.56
N LEU A 176 5.24 -4.54 -5.34
CA LEU A 176 4.80 -3.20 -4.97
C LEU A 176 5.84 -2.61 -4.02
N CYS A 177 6.14 -1.34 -4.17
CA CYS A 177 6.98 -0.60 -3.23
C CYS A 177 6.52 0.86 -3.15
N SER A 178 6.78 1.52 -2.03
CA SER A 178 6.67 2.97 -1.91
C SER A 178 7.93 3.66 -2.42
N ASP A 179 7.89 4.97 -2.56
CA ASP A 179 9.00 5.80 -3.06
C ASP A 179 10.24 5.73 -2.17
N GLY A 180 10.06 5.52 -0.86
CA GLY A 180 11.17 5.30 0.08
C GLY A 180 12.10 4.14 -0.30
N ALA A 181 11.65 3.20 -1.12
CA ALA A 181 12.51 2.14 -1.66
C ALA A 181 13.51 2.66 -2.71
N LEU A 182 13.26 3.81 -3.31
CA LEU A 182 14.09 4.44 -4.33
C LEU A 182 15.05 5.48 -3.75
N GLU A 183 14.75 6.08 -2.61
CA GLU A 183 15.56 7.13 -1.98
C GLU A 183 17.05 6.80 -1.81
N PRO A 184 17.47 5.57 -1.46
CA PRO A 184 18.88 5.21 -1.37
C PRO A 184 19.64 5.31 -2.69
N PHE A 185 18.94 5.31 -3.82
CA PHE A 185 19.56 5.36 -5.15
C PHE A 185 19.65 6.78 -5.70
N ASP A 186 18.80 7.70 -5.25
CA ASP A 186 18.82 9.09 -5.71
C ASP A 186 19.96 9.91 -5.07
N GLY A 187 20.49 9.50 -3.91
CA GLY A 187 21.59 10.16 -3.20
C GLY A 187 23.01 9.70 -3.58
N GLY A 188 23.17 8.67 -4.41
CA GLY A 188 24.45 7.99 -4.65
C GLY A 188 25.09 8.17 -6.04
N LEU A 189 24.49 8.93 -6.94
CA LEU A 189 25.01 9.09 -8.32
C LEU A 189 25.71 10.43 -8.57
N ASN A 190 25.94 11.26 -7.56
CA ASN A 190 26.61 12.57 -7.69
C ASN A 190 27.88 12.70 -6.85
N GLU A 191 28.64 11.63 -6.63
CA GLU A 191 30.06 11.71 -6.19
C GLU A 191 30.97 10.88 -7.09
#